data_00542c9455a5c15faa9e04be21417311
#
_entry.id   00542c9455a5c15faa9e04be21417311
#
_cell.length_a   1.000
_cell.length_b   1.000
_cell.length_c   1.000
_cell.angle_alpha   90.00
_cell.angle_beta   90.00
_cell.angle_gamma   90.00
#
_symmetry.space_group_name_H-M   'P 1'
#
loop_
_entity.id
_entity.type
_entity.pdbx_description
1 polymer ?
#
loop_
_entity_poly.entity_id
_entity_poly.type
_entity_poly.pdbx_seq_one_letter_code
_entity_poly.pdbx_strand_id
1 'polypeptide(L)'
;MSSKSWNGYTPLLYQTMNKISTMLLSFLLMGGTMFAQGTKSVEIKAGTIVPLQAVNTIKAADVEEGQAVDFKVSQDVMVDGVCAIQRGTLVKGKVTEARKSSLAGTKGRLGINVSSLTLPSGDPLFFTNTDIRISGKNRTPLAVVTAIFIWPCIFIPGTKAVMPAGYEVQATVASNTRVATN
;
A
#
# COMPACT_ATOMS: atom_id res chain seq x y z
N MET A 1 57.00 -52.82 50.40
CA MET A 1 55.65 -53.04 49.88
C MET A 1 55.39 -51.93 48.91
N SER A 2 55.03 -52.28 47.69
CA SER A 2 55.14 -51.56 46.45
C SER A 2 54.10 -50.49 46.31
N SER A 3 54.52 -49.25 46.10
CA SER A 3 53.65 -48.14 45.56
C SER A 3 53.87 -48.04 44.05
N LYS A 4 52.91 -48.51 43.30
CA LYS A 4 52.91 -48.46 41.88
C LYS A 4 52.51 -47.05 41.43
N SER A 5 53.46 -46.27 40.91
CA SER A 5 53.21 -44.96 40.31
C SER A 5 52.50 -45.13 38.97
N TRP A 6 51.33 -44.51 38.86
CA TRP A 6 50.61 -44.38 37.64
C TRP A 6 50.97 -43.03 36.97
N ASN A 7 52.11 -42.98 36.29
CA ASN A 7 52.48 -41.85 35.49
C ASN A 7 52.72 -42.31 34.03
N GLY A 8 51.80 -42.10 33.12
CA GLY A 8 52.16 -42.37 31.78
C GLY A 8 51.20 -42.01 30.62
N TYR A 9 49.97 -41.58 30.88
CA TYR A 9 49.02 -41.43 29.76
C TYR A 9 48.30 -40.08 29.63
N THR A 10 48.67 -39.04 30.35
CA THR A 10 47.90 -37.80 30.42
C THR A 10 48.41 -36.62 29.56
N PRO A 11 49.65 -36.53 29.02
CA PRO A 11 50.03 -35.30 28.34
C PRO A 11 49.54 -35.20 26.90
N LEU A 12 49.39 -36.32 26.22
CA LEU A 12 48.99 -36.30 24.78
C LEU A 12 47.52 -35.95 24.59
N LEU A 13 46.62 -36.48 25.41
CA LEU A 13 45.19 -36.17 25.32
C LEU A 13 44.88 -34.73 25.73
N TYR A 14 45.57 -34.19 26.71
CA TYR A 14 45.41 -32.81 27.15
C TYR A 14 45.92 -31.82 26.11
N GLN A 15 47.00 -32.09 25.39
CA GLN A 15 47.52 -31.25 24.32
C GLN A 15 46.60 -31.26 23.09
N THR A 16 45.98 -32.38 22.74
CA THR A 16 45.04 -32.47 21.61
C THR A 16 43.72 -31.77 21.92
N MET A 17 43.20 -31.90 23.13
CA MET A 17 41.98 -31.21 23.59
C MET A 17 42.18 -29.71 23.63
N ASN A 18 43.35 -29.21 24.06
CA ASN A 18 43.62 -27.77 24.11
C ASN A 18 43.74 -27.14 22.69
N LYS A 19 44.31 -27.87 21.72
CA LYS A 19 44.40 -27.44 20.32
C LYS A 19 43.03 -27.42 19.63
N ILE A 20 42.16 -28.38 19.92
CA ILE A 20 40.81 -28.43 19.41
C ILE A 20 39.94 -27.31 20.01
N SER A 21 40.10 -27.05 21.34
CA SER A 21 39.38 -25.99 22.03
C SER A 21 39.76 -24.58 21.52
N THR A 22 41.05 -24.32 21.28
CA THR A 22 41.53 -23.05 20.71
C THR A 22 41.11 -22.89 19.26
N MET A 23 41.05 -23.96 18.47
CA MET A 23 40.60 -23.93 17.08
C MET A 23 39.09 -23.70 16.96
N LEU A 24 38.28 -24.27 17.85
CA LEU A 24 36.84 -24.01 17.95
C LEU A 24 36.54 -22.58 18.44
N LEU A 25 37.33 -22.06 19.38
CA LEU A 25 37.15 -20.70 19.91
C LEU A 25 37.52 -19.64 18.82
N SER A 26 38.54 -19.90 17.98
CA SER A 26 38.90 -19.00 16.87
C SER A 26 37.86 -19.01 15.73
N PHE A 27 37.17 -20.15 15.49
CA PHE A 27 36.12 -20.25 14.52
C PHE A 27 34.82 -19.53 14.97
N LEU A 28 34.57 -19.49 16.28
CA LEU A 28 33.43 -18.77 16.86
C LEU A 28 33.61 -17.24 16.82
N LEU A 29 34.85 -16.76 16.84
CA LEU A 29 35.17 -15.32 16.73
C LEU A 29 35.15 -14.77 15.30
N MET A 30 35.25 -15.62 14.27
CA MET A 30 35.22 -15.21 12.86
C MET A 30 33.79 -15.17 12.25
N GLY A 31 32.78 -15.70 12.97
CA GLY A 31 31.38 -15.76 12.52
C GLY A 31 30.54 -14.51 12.77
N GLY A 32 31.11 -13.44 13.29
CA GLY A 32 30.36 -12.29 13.82
C GLY A 32 30.42 -10.99 13.02
N THR A 33 30.76 -11.01 11.71
CA THR A 33 30.43 -9.84 10.88
C THR A 33 28.96 -9.90 10.50
N MET A 34 28.08 -9.58 11.44
CA MET A 34 26.74 -9.11 11.10
C MET A 34 26.93 -7.90 10.19
N PHE A 35 26.64 -8.08 8.90
CA PHE A 35 26.39 -6.97 8.00
C PHE A 35 25.17 -6.25 8.59
N ALA A 36 25.39 -5.22 9.36
CA ALA A 36 24.39 -4.21 9.63
C ALA A 36 24.06 -3.59 8.26
N GLN A 37 23.06 -4.15 7.59
CA GLN A 37 22.47 -3.52 6.42
C GLN A 37 21.91 -2.20 6.95
N GLY A 38 22.64 -1.13 6.70
CA GLY A 38 22.22 0.22 7.02
C GLY A 38 20.95 0.51 6.23
N THR A 39 19.81 0.30 6.86
CA THR A 39 18.51 0.66 6.32
C THR A 39 18.54 2.17 6.12
N LYS A 40 18.67 2.62 4.88
CA LYS A 40 18.55 4.04 4.55
C LYS A 40 17.11 4.44 4.81
N SER A 41 16.89 5.34 5.73
CA SER A 41 15.57 5.93 5.95
C SER A 41 15.49 7.23 5.15
N VAL A 42 14.43 7.38 4.39
CA VAL A 42 14.11 8.59 3.63
C VAL A 42 12.86 9.22 4.21
N GLU A 43 12.83 10.54 4.34
CA GLU A 43 11.68 11.28 4.85
C GLU A 43 10.82 11.78 3.69
N ILE A 44 9.61 11.25 3.56
CA ILE A 44 8.59 11.77 2.64
C ILE A 44 7.96 13.00 3.30
N LYS A 45 8.08 14.15 2.66
CA LYS A 45 7.54 15.42 3.17
C LYS A 45 6.04 15.53 2.96
N ALA A 46 5.34 16.19 3.88
CA ALA A 46 3.97 16.63 3.68
C ALA A 46 3.86 17.44 2.37
N GLY A 47 2.78 17.24 1.62
CA GLY A 47 2.58 17.86 0.31
C GLY A 47 3.15 17.05 -0.87
N THR A 48 3.89 15.96 -0.62
CA THR A 48 4.35 15.08 -1.70
C THR A 48 3.15 14.45 -2.41
N ILE A 49 3.14 14.51 -3.75
CA ILE A 49 2.07 13.94 -4.58
C ILE A 49 2.41 12.47 -4.89
N VAL A 50 1.47 11.59 -4.59
CA VAL A 50 1.54 10.17 -4.89
C VAL A 50 0.49 9.86 -5.98
N PRO A 51 0.90 9.51 -7.21
CA PRO A 51 -0.02 9.17 -8.27
C PRO A 51 -0.58 7.76 -8.04
N LEU A 52 -1.91 7.66 -7.98
CA LEU A 52 -2.66 6.42 -7.76
C LEU A 52 -3.46 6.05 -9.00
N GLN A 53 -3.73 4.77 -9.17
CA GLN A 53 -4.53 4.24 -10.27
C GLN A 53 -5.53 3.20 -9.74
N ALA A 54 -6.79 3.29 -10.18
CA ALA A 54 -7.80 2.29 -9.85
C ALA A 54 -7.42 0.92 -10.44
N VAL A 55 -7.44 -0.13 -9.60
CA VAL A 55 -7.12 -1.50 -10.03
C VAL A 55 -8.25 -2.08 -10.87
N ASN A 56 -9.49 -1.89 -10.42
CA ASN A 56 -10.69 -2.45 -11.02
C ASN A 56 -11.66 -1.35 -11.47
N THR A 57 -12.56 -1.70 -12.40
CA THR A 57 -13.68 -0.82 -12.72
C THR A 57 -14.68 -0.82 -11.56
N ILE A 58 -14.97 0.37 -11.03
CA ILE A 58 -15.90 0.58 -9.92
C ILE A 58 -17.15 1.30 -10.44
N LYS A 59 -18.32 0.69 -10.28
CA LYS A 59 -19.59 1.27 -10.67
C LYS A 59 -20.42 1.56 -9.43
N ALA A 60 -20.99 2.75 -9.34
CA ALA A 60 -21.85 3.14 -8.21
C ALA A 60 -23.07 2.24 -8.00
N ALA A 61 -23.44 1.43 -9.00
CA ALA A 61 -24.53 0.47 -8.89
C ALA A 61 -24.14 -0.84 -8.24
N ASP A 62 -22.85 -1.18 -8.23
CA ASP A 62 -22.31 -2.49 -7.86
C ASP A 62 -21.55 -2.43 -6.52
N VAL A 63 -21.42 -1.25 -5.91
CA VAL A 63 -20.72 -1.04 -4.63
C VAL A 63 -21.64 -0.37 -3.62
N GLU A 64 -21.31 -0.53 -2.33
CA GLU A 64 -22.02 0.07 -1.21
C GLU A 64 -21.15 1.10 -0.49
N GLU A 65 -21.79 2.05 0.20
CA GLU A 65 -21.11 3.00 1.07
C GLU A 65 -20.39 2.26 2.20
N GLY A 66 -19.12 2.62 2.43
CA GLY A 66 -18.26 1.94 3.39
C GLY A 66 -17.44 0.80 2.81
N GLN A 67 -17.72 0.31 1.60
CA GLN A 67 -16.97 -0.75 0.95
C GLN A 67 -15.55 -0.33 0.63
N ALA A 68 -14.57 -1.24 0.83
CA ALA A 68 -13.20 -1.04 0.43
C ALA A 68 -13.01 -1.26 -1.07
N VAL A 69 -12.20 -0.43 -1.70
CA VAL A 69 -11.82 -0.50 -3.11
C VAL A 69 -10.31 -0.36 -3.24
N ASP A 70 -9.74 -1.03 -4.23
CA ASP A 70 -8.29 -1.13 -4.36
C ASP A 70 -7.75 -0.16 -5.42
N PHE A 71 -6.72 0.55 -5.02
CA PHE A 71 -5.86 1.38 -5.86
C PHE A 71 -4.44 0.82 -5.83
N LYS A 72 -3.62 1.24 -6.77
CA LYS A 72 -2.17 1.00 -6.79
C LYS A 72 -1.43 2.28 -7.14
N VAL A 73 -0.22 2.40 -6.65
CA VAL A 73 0.69 3.48 -7.04
C VAL A 73 1.05 3.30 -8.52
N SER A 74 0.84 4.32 -9.35
CA SER A 74 1.03 4.23 -10.80
C SER A 74 2.48 4.44 -11.23
N GLN A 75 3.28 5.17 -10.43
CA GLN A 75 4.69 5.48 -10.71
C GLN A 75 5.50 5.46 -9.42
N ASP A 76 6.80 5.17 -9.52
CA ASP A 76 7.71 5.23 -8.38
C ASP A 76 7.80 6.67 -7.82
N VAL A 77 7.66 6.79 -6.51
CA VAL A 77 7.83 8.07 -5.81
C VAL A 77 9.27 8.15 -5.31
N MET A 78 10.05 9.00 -5.96
CA MET A 78 11.45 9.22 -5.62
C MET A 78 11.58 10.40 -4.66
N VAL A 79 12.35 10.22 -3.58
CA VAL A 79 12.71 11.28 -2.62
C VAL A 79 14.21 11.25 -2.41
N ASP A 80 14.87 12.37 -2.62
CA ASP A 80 16.33 12.50 -2.52
C ASP A 80 17.13 11.45 -3.32
N GLY A 81 16.60 11.07 -4.50
CA GLY A 81 17.21 10.06 -5.37
C GLY A 81 17.01 8.61 -4.96
N VAL A 82 16.20 8.37 -3.91
CA VAL A 82 15.85 7.03 -3.42
C VAL A 82 14.37 6.75 -3.68
N CYS A 83 14.05 5.53 -4.10
CA CYS A 83 12.67 5.11 -4.28
C CYS A 83 12.01 4.93 -2.91
N ALA A 84 11.15 5.89 -2.53
CA ALA A 84 10.42 5.87 -1.26
C ALA A 84 9.16 5.01 -1.32
N ILE A 85 8.44 5.04 -2.44
CA ILE A 85 7.25 4.21 -2.67
C ILE A 85 7.35 3.60 -4.06
N GLN A 86 7.31 2.28 -4.13
CA GLN A 86 7.41 1.56 -5.40
C GLN A 86 6.08 1.58 -6.15
N ARG A 87 6.17 1.65 -7.47
CA ARG A 87 5.06 1.41 -8.37
C ARG A 87 4.40 0.06 -8.06
N GLY A 88 3.07 0.02 -8.11
CA GLY A 88 2.31 -1.20 -7.84
C GLY A 88 1.98 -1.41 -6.36
N THR A 89 2.49 -0.60 -5.44
CA THR A 89 2.11 -0.64 -4.02
C THR A 89 0.60 -0.47 -3.89
N LEU A 90 -0.05 -1.40 -3.19
CA LEU A 90 -1.51 -1.40 -3.02
C LEU A 90 -1.95 -0.36 -1.99
N VAL A 91 -3.01 0.35 -2.32
CA VAL A 91 -3.63 1.38 -1.49
C VAL A 91 -5.11 1.10 -1.39
N LYS A 92 -5.67 1.11 -0.18
CA LYS A 92 -7.10 0.91 0.01
C LYS A 92 -7.83 2.25 0.12
N GLY A 93 -8.86 2.39 -0.72
CA GLY A 93 -9.84 3.45 -0.62
C GLY A 93 -11.13 2.94 0.03
N LYS A 94 -11.95 3.87 0.50
CA LYS A 94 -13.29 3.59 1.06
C LYS A 94 -14.33 4.35 0.27
N VAL A 95 -15.39 3.67 -0.14
CA VAL A 95 -16.53 4.30 -0.80
C VAL A 95 -17.28 5.18 0.20
N THR A 96 -17.41 6.47 -0.10
CA THR A 96 -18.10 7.46 0.74
C THR A 96 -19.50 7.80 0.24
N GLU A 97 -19.75 7.62 -1.07
CA GLU A 97 -21.06 7.81 -1.69
C GLU A 97 -21.23 6.79 -2.83
N ALA A 98 -22.32 6.05 -2.84
CA ALA A 98 -22.67 5.09 -3.89
C ALA A 98 -24.15 5.25 -4.28
N ARG A 99 -24.43 6.10 -5.25
CA ARG A 99 -25.78 6.30 -5.76
C ARG A 99 -25.88 5.87 -7.22
N LYS A 100 -26.71 4.87 -7.48
CA LYS A 100 -27.03 4.46 -8.86
C LYS A 100 -27.91 5.49 -9.56
N SER A 101 -27.79 5.55 -10.88
CA SER A 101 -28.70 6.35 -11.69
C SER A 101 -30.12 5.80 -11.59
N SER A 102 -31.11 6.69 -11.59
CA SER A 102 -32.53 6.34 -11.49
C SER A 102 -33.30 6.88 -12.71
N LEU A 103 -34.59 6.55 -12.75
CA LEU A 103 -35.53 7.09 -13.72
C LEU A 103 -35.65 8.62 -13.63
N ALA A 104 -36.32 9.23 -14.54
CA ALA A 104 -36.46 10.69 -14.66
C ALA A 104 -35.11 11.44 -14.78
N GLY A 105 -34.11 10.84 -15.45
CA GLY A 105 -32.84 11.46 -15.77
C GLY A 105 -31.87 11.64 -14.58
N THR A 106 -32.18 11.07 -13.39
CA THR A 106 -31.33 11.24 -12.20
C THR A 106 -29.95 10.58 -12.39
N LYS A 107 -28.88 11.36 -12.21
CA LYS A 107 -27.50 10.91 -12.38
C LYS A 107 -27.01 10.02 -11.25
N GLY A 108 -26.19 9.01 -11.57
CA GLY A 108 -25.42 8.28 -10.57
C GLY A 108 -24.30 9.12 -9.95
N ARG A 109 -23.89 8.78 -8.73
CA ARG A 109 -22.78 9.40 -8.01
C ARG A 109 -21.91 8.32 -7.36
N LEU A 110 -20.62 8.51 -7.41
CA LEU A 110 -19.62 7.66 -6.75
C LEU A 110 -18.61 8.56 -6.07
N GLY A 111 -18.54 8.46 -4.76
CA GLY A 111 -17.54 9.10 -3.92
C GLY A 111 -16.59 8.05 -3.36
N ILE A 112 -15.29 8.30 -3.41
CA ILE A 112 -14.26 7.42 -2.82
C ILE A 112 -13.27 8.31 -2.10
N ASN A 113 -12.93 7.93 -0.86
CA ASN A 113 -11.87 8.56 -0.08
C ASN A 113 -10.70 7.59 0.07
N VAL A 114 -9.48 8.07 -0.14
CA VAL A 114 -8.25 7.32 0.13
C VAL A 114 -7.54 8.01 1.27
N SER A 115 -7.52 7.38 2.44
CA SER A 115 -6.99 7.99 3.67
C SER A 115 -5.56 7.61 3.97
N SER A 116 -5.14 6.40 3.65
CA SER A 116 -3.80 5.92 3.99
C SER A 116 -3.30 4.82 3.06
N LEU A 117 -1.98 4.69 3.01
CA LEU A 117 -1.22 3.64 2.37
C LEU A 117 -0.40 2.94 3.44
N THR A 118 -0.38 1.61 3.46
CA THR A 118 0.56 0.86 4.28
C THR A 118 1.83 0.62 3.47
N LEU A 119 2.94 1.15 3.97
CA LEU A 119 4.26 0.96 3.37
C LEU A 119 4.78 -0.47 3.58
N PRO A 120 5.73 -0.95 2.77
CA PRO A 120 6.37 -2.25 3.01
C PRO A 120 7.04 -2.38 4.37
N SER A 121 7.46 -1.27 4.99
CA SER A 121 7.96 -1.20 6.36
C SER A 121 6.89 -1.44 7.43
N GLY A 122 5.60 -1.45 7.07
CA GLY A 122 4.47 -1.57 7.99
C GLY A 122 3.93 -0.22 8.49
N ASP A 123 4.61 0.88 8.23
CA ASP A 123 4.20 2.21 8.66
C ASP A 123 3.05 2.74 7.80
N PRO A 124 2.01 3.38 8.39
CA PRO A 124 0.95 4.01 7.64
C PRO A 124 1.39 5.39 7.12
N LEU A 125 1.24 5.61 5.82
CA LEU A 125 1.35 6.93 5.20
C LEU A 125 -0.04 7.51 5.01
N PHE A 126 -0.33 8.65 5.64
CA PHE A 126 -1.62 9.29 5.57
C PHE A 126 -1.71 10.30 4.42
N PHE A 127 -2.87 10.34 3.77
CA PHE A 127 -3.17 11.29 2.70
C PHE A 127 -4.18 12.34 3.15
N THR A 128 -4.11 13.51 2.53
CA THR A 128 -5.09 14.57 2.67
C THR A 128 -5.69 14.92 1.31
N ASN A 129 -6.91 15.47 1.30
CA ASN A 129 -7.61 15.94 0.09
C ASN A 129 -7.79 14.88 -1.02
N THR A 130 -8.00 13.64 -0.65
CA THR A 130 -8.13 12.52 -1.61
C THR A 130 -9.60 12.11 -1.79
N ASP A 131 -10.51 13.07 -1.79
CA ASP A 131 -11.92 12.84 -2.10
C ASP A 131 -12.13 12.81 -3.62
N ILE A 132 -12.34 11.62 -4.14
CA ILE A 132 -12.60 11.36 -5.55
C ILE A 132 -14.11 11.35 -5.74
N ARG A 133 -14.63 12.23 -6.61
CA ARG A 133 -16.06 12.29 -6.90
C ARG A 133 -16.33 12.13 -8.40
N ILE A 134 -17.02 11.06 -8.73
CA ILE A 134 -17.44 10.76 -10.10
C ILE A 134 -18.97 10.82 -10.16
N SER A 135 -19.48 11.58 -11.11
CA SER A 135 -20.91 11.67 -11.35
C SER A 135 -21.23 11.50 -12.83
N GLY A 136 -22.33 10.82 -13.09
CA GLY A 136 -22.92 10.76 -14.42
C GLY A 136 -23.47 12.11 -14.87
N LYS A 137 -23.88 12.21 -16.13
CA LYS A 137 -24.59 13.40 -16.65
C LYS A 137 -26.05 13.39 -16.16
N ASN A 138 -26.52 14.54 -15.69
CA ASN A 138 -27.91 14.72 -15.34
C ASN A 138 -28.75 14.91 -16.62
N ARG A 139 -29.74 14.08 -16.83
CA ARG A 139 -30.70 14.16 -17.96
C ARG A 139 -32.10 14.57 -17.50
N THR A 140 -32.26 14.95 -16.25
CA THR A 140 -33.54 15.38 -15.69
C THR A 140 -34.19 16.54 -16.48
N PRO A 141 -33.43 17.59 -16.89
CA PRO A 141 -34.04 18.67 -17.69
C PRO A 141 -34.64 18.16 -19.01
N LEU A 142 -33.91 17.25 -19.68
CA LEU A 142 -34.40 16.65 -20.92
C LEU A 142 -35.62 15.77 -20.70
N ALA A 143 -35.60 14.93 -19.65
CA ALA A 143 -36.68 14.02 -19.29
C ALA A 143 -37.96 14.79 -18.97
N VAL A 144 -37.86 15.91 -18.25
CA VAL A 144 -39.04 16.76 -17.89
C VAL A 144 -39.60 17.46 -19.13
N VAL A 145 -38.77 18.07 -19.95
CA VAL A 145 -39.23 18.76 -21.17
C VAL A 145 -39.91 17.80 -22.12
N THR A 146 -39.34 16.62 -22.35
CA THR A 146 -39.90 15.62 -23.26
C THR A 146 -41.16 14.92 -22.68
N ALA A 147 -41.26 14.76 -21.35
CA ALA A 147 -42.43 14.17 -20.71
C ALA A 147 -43.71 15.01 -20.86
N ILE A 148 -43.60 16.34 -21.08
CA ILE A 148 -44.75 17.21 -21.37
C ILE A 148 -45.34 16.87 -22.71
N PHE A 149 -44.54 16.46 -23.68
CA PHE A 149 -44.98 16.19 -25.06
C PHE A 149 -45.21 14.70 -25.34
N ILE A 150 -44.44 13.82 -24.68
CA ILE A 150 -44.47 12.36 -24.91
C ILE A 150 -44.42 11.64 -23.56
N TRP A 151 -45.58 11.18 -23.08
CA TRP A 151 -45.76 10.48 -21.79
C TRP A 151 -44.69 9.43 -21.45
N PRO A 152 -44.13 8.59 -22.35
CA PRO A 152 -43.15 7.58 -22.01
C PRO A 152 -41.76 8.12 -21.68
N CYS A 153 -41.43 9.38 -21.94
CA CYS A 153 -40.08 9.95 -21.76
C CYS A 153 -39.64 10.08 -20.30
N ILE A 154 -40.56 9.94 -19.34
CA ILE A 154 -40.24 9.91 -17.88
C ILE A 154 -39.36 8.69 -17.50
N PHE A 155 -39.34 7.68 -18.34
CA PHE A 155 -38.50 6.46 -18.12
C PHE A 155 -37.08 6.57 -18.64
N ILE A 156 -36.65 7.75 -19.12
CA ILE A 156 -35.23 7.94 -19.54
C ILE A 156 -34.33 7.90 -18.32
N PRO A 157 -33.44 6.90 -18.21
CA PRO A 157 -32.53 6.80 -17.07
C PRO A 157 -31.41 7.83 -17.17
N GLY A 158 -30.92 8.31 -16.06
CA GLY A 158 -29.69 9.11 -15.97
C GLY A 158 -28.43 8.29 -16.29
N THR A 159 -27.31 8.98 -16.52
CA THR A 159 -26.02 8.30 -16.81
C THR A 159 -25.45 7.71 -15.52
N LYS A 160 -24.89 6.50 -15.64
CA LYS A 160 -24.23 5.78 -14.53
C LYS A 160 -22.94 6.51 -14.13
N ALA A 161 -22.60 6.50 -12.85
CA ALA A 161 -21.29 6.88 -12.36
C ALA A 161 -20.38 5.63 -12.38
N VAL A 162 -19.33 5.69 -13.18
CA VAL A 162 -18.38 4.58 -13.37
C VAL A 162 -16.97 5.14 -13.33
N MET A 163 -16.11 4.56 -12.49
CA MET A 163 -14.67 4.74 -12.50
C MET A 163 -14.07 3.57 -13.27
N PRO A 164 -13.48 3.75 -14.45
CA PRO A 164 -12.85 2.65 -15.17
C PRO A 164 -11.56 2.19 -14.45
N ALA A 165 -11.19 0.93 -14.67
CA ALA A 165 -9.86 0.47 -14.31
C ALA A 165 -8.81 1.34 -15.00
N GLY A 166 -7.72 1.65 -14.31
CA GLY A 166 -6.71 2.55 -14.84
C GLY A 166 -6.99 4.04 -14.63
N TYR A 167 -8.11 4.42 -14.01
CA TYR A 167 -8.39 5.83 -13.70
C TYR A 167 -7.35 6.38 -12.74
N GLU A 168 -6.67 7.45 -13.14
CA GLU A 168 -5.60 8.07 -12.35
C GLU A 168 -6.15 9.15 -11.43
N VAL A 169 -5.65 9.14 -10.21
CA VAL A 169 -5.92 10.15 -9.18
C VAL A 169 -4.62 10.53 -8.47
N GLN A 170 -4.58 11.70 -7.88
CA GLN A 170 -3.44 12.16 -7.11
C GLN A 170 -3.82 12.23 -5.63
N ALA A 171 -3.02 11.59 -4.80
CA ALA A 171 -3.10 11.70 -3.35
C ALA A 171 -1.97 12.57 -2.83
N THR A 172 -2.25 13.44 -1.88
CA THR A 172 -1.25 14.31 -1.26
C THR A 172 -0.91 13.80 0.13
N VAL A 173 0.36 13.64 0.45
CA VAL A 173 0.84 13.21 1.76
C VAL A 173 0.48 14.25 2.82
N ALA A 174 -0.16 13.81 3.91
CA ALA A 174 -0.68 14.69 4.97
C ALA A 174 0.41 15.17 5.96
N SER A 175 1.37 14.31 6.26
CA SER A 175 2.40 14.56 7.27
C SER A 175 3.74 13.96 6.85
N ASN A 176 4.82 14.52 7.41
CA ASN A 176 6.15 13.95 7.21
C ASN A 176 6.21 12.53 7.75
N THR A 177 6.67 11.60 6.93
CA THR A 177 6.76 10.18 7.29
C THR A 177 8.12 9.64 6.89
N ARG A 178 8.80 8.97 7.81
CA ARG A 178 10.07 8.29 7.53
C ARG A 178 9.79 6.90 7.00
N VAL A 179 10.42 6.56 5.88
CA VAL A 179 10.30 5.27 5.22
C VAL A 179 11.65 4.59 5.24
N ALA A 180 11.68 3.36 5.76
CA ALA A 180 12.85 2.50 5.64
C ALA A 180 12.91 1.96 4.21
N THR A 181 13.99 2.24 3.49
CA THR A 181 14.21 1.74 2.13
C THR A 181 15.29 0.67 2.17
N ASN A 182 15.02 -0.44 1.53
CA ASN A 182 16.00 -1.52 1.34
C ASN A 182 16.93 -1.21 0.18
#